data_1d3044bd9f455c0be72d408d780caae6
#
_entry.id   1d3044bd9f455c0be72d408d780caae6
#
_cell.length_a   1.000
_cell.length_b   1.000
_cell.length_c   1.000
_cell.angle_alpha   90.00
_cell.angle_beta   90.00
_cell.angle_gamma   90.00
#
_symmetry.space_group_name_H-M   'P 1'
#
loop_
_entity.id
_entity.type
_entity.pdbx_description
1 polymer ?
#
loop_
_entity_poly.entity_id
_entity_poly.type
_entity_poly.pdbx_seq_one_letter_code
_entity_poly.pdbx_strand_id
1 'polypeptide(L)'
;MIKILLKMMRRIFFLIMFCLLFLTCSGDSDNNGDTKGNPYELKEFTEQDATMAIDAFNNQFLNTSTQIYYTKSNKEGVAAIWTQAIYWDMLMNAYKRTKDQKYYTMIENFYLGAYNYYDKYNWNNPIVWFIYDDIMWWVMSFARAYEITKDQKYLDYSITGFERVWSGAPGIDSGSYDPVNGGMYWGWKSDQRGKTACINYPTVIAAMTLYNITKDDSYLDRAKEIYAWSRNVLFDKSSGRVADHKVGTNPTNWTLHIYNQATCIGAAVLLYKETKEEQYLNDAILTADYTKNNMSDSKGILSFETGIEQGIYTAIFSQYIIRLIEDGNQTQYIEWMRYNANKGWSNRDSRNLTYKDFNSACPTGVIEVYDASACPALMQVIPSKK
;
A
#
# COMPACT_ATOMS: atom_id res chain seq x y z
N MET A 1 -57.44 37.29 0.03
CA MET A 1 -57.71 36.84 -1.35
C MET A 1 -56.54 37.11 -2.30
N ILE A 2 -55.90 38.27 -2.27
CA ILE A 2 -54.76 38.63 -3.18
C ILE A 2 -53.51 37.77 -2.99
N LYS A 3 -53.13 37.33 -1.79
CA LYS A 3 -51.94 36.49 -1.54
C LYS A 3 -52.08 35.05 -2.04
N ILE A 4 -53.30 34.55 -2.22
CA ILE A 4 -53.54 33.19 -2.74
C ILE A 4 -53.45 33.20 -4.27
N LEU A 5 -53.91 34.27 -4.91
CA LEU A 5 -53.81 34.44 -6.36
C LEU A 5 -52.35 34.55 -6.84
N LEU A 6 -51.52 35.28 -6.12
CA LEU A 6 -50.06 35.40 -6.45
C LEU A 6 -49.28 34.10 -6.31
N LYS A 7 -49.68 33.21 -5.39
CA LYS A 7 -49.06 31.90 -5.19
C LYS A 7 -49.48 30.89 -6.27
N MET A 8 -50.70 31.01 -6.79
CA MET A 8 -51.14 30.19 -7.93
C MET A 8 -50.51 30.67 -9.27
N MET A 9 -50.38 31.97 -9.50
CA MET A 9 -49.70 32.50 -10.70
C MET A 9 -48.20 32.12 -10.73
N ARG A 10 -47.50 32.07 -9.60
CA ARG A 10 -46.11 31.59 -9.55
C ARG A 10 -45.96 30.11 -9.88
N ARG A 11 -46.94 29.27 -9.56
CA ARG A 11 -46.92 27.84 -9.89
C ARG A 11 -47.26 27.56 -11.33
N ILE A 12 -48.09 28.35 -11.95
CA ILE A 12 -48.44 28.25 -13.38
C ILE A 12 -47.28 28.72 -14.26
N PHE A 13 -46.57 29.77 -13.86
CA PHE A 13 -45.38 30.24 -14.60
C PHE A 13 -44.21 29.23 -14.56
N PHE A 14 -44.05 28.46 -13.49
CA PHE A 14 -43.04 27.40 -13.41
C PHE A 14 -43.42 26.16 -14.25
N LEU A 15 -44.70 25.84 -14.39
CA LEU A 15 -45.16 24.72 -15.23
C LEU A 15 -45.09 25.02 -16.71
N ILE A 16 -45.33 26.27 -17.12
CA ILE A 16 -45.24 26.66 -18.53
C ILE A 16 -43.79 26.77 -19.01
N MET A 17 -42.85 27.14 -18.12
CA MET A 17 -41.41 27.16 -18.48
C MET A 17 -40.78 25.76 -18.58
N PHE A 18 -41.41 24.72 -18.01
CA PHE A 18 -40.94 23.33 -18.12
C PHE A 18 -41.52 22.59 -19.33
N CYS A 19 -42.57 23.07 -19.96
CA CYS A 19 -43.16 22.46 -21.15
C CYS A 19 -42.68 23.05 -22.50
N LEU A 20 -41.85 24.12 -22.48
CA LEU A 20 -41.32 24.74 -23.69
C LEU A 20 -39.91 24.29 -24.07
N LEU A 21 -39.36 23.29 -23.40
CA LEU A 21 -38.01 22.74 -23.64
C LEU A 21 -37.99 21.43 -24.45
N PHE A 22 -39.14 20.99 -25.00
CA PHE A 22 -39.21 19.72 -25.75
C PHE A 22 -39.85 19.86 -27.14
N LEU A 23 -39.54 20.91 -27.90
CA LEU A 23 -39.92 20.98 -29.32
C LEU A 23 -38.96 21.88 -30.10
N THR A 24 -37.87 21.29 -30.57
CA THR A 24 -37.02 21.55 -31.73
C THR A 24 -35.81 20.65 -31.57
N CYS A 25 -35.46 19.75 -32.47
CA CYS A 25 -35.05 19.82 -33.83
C CYS A 25 -34.91 18.43 -34.43
N SER A 26 -35.51 18.20 -35.51
CA SER A 26 -34.96 17.33 -36.54
C SER A 26 -34.08 18.21 -37.44
N GLY A 27 -32.81 17.86 -37.52
CA GLY A 27 -31.86 18.52 -38.41
C GLY A 27 -30.56 17.75 -38.38
N ASP A 28 -30.32 16.99 -39.44
CA ASP A 28 -29.02 16.36 -39.71
C ASP A 28 -27.93 17.43 -39.73
N SER A 29 -26.92 17.24 -38.92
CA SER A 29 -25.61 17.85 -39.13
C SER A 29 -24.56 17.10 -38.34
N ASP A 30 -23.55 16.71 -39.02
CA ASP A 30 -22.25 16.19 -38.76
C ASP A 30 -21.84 16.17 -37.29
N ASN A 31 -21.71 14.92 -36.77
CA ASN A 31 -21.14 14.58 -35.49
C ASN A 31 -19.62 14.84 -35.49
N ASN A 32 -19.21 16.06 -35.16
CA ASN A 32 -17.95 16.35 -34.53
C ASN A 32 -18.22 16.72 -33.05
N GLY A 33 -18.75 15.76 -32.29
CA GLY A 33 -18.83 15.86 -30.88
C GLY A 33 -17.43 15.57 -30.29
N ASP A 34 -16.75 16.61 -29.84
CA ASP A 34 -15.72 16.50 -28.81
C ASP A 34 -16.33 15.76 -27.60
N THR A 35 -16.33 14.43 -27.65
CA THR A 35 -16.36 13.61 -26.45
C THR A 35 -15.06 13.94 -25.75
N LYS A 36 -15.12 14.75 -24.70
CA LYS A 36 -14.06 14.78 -23.71
C LYS A 36 -13.88 13.32 -23.30
N GLY A 37 -12.95 12.62 -23.96
CA GLY A 37 -12.60 11.24 -23.65
C GLY A 37 -12.32 11.16 -22.17
N ASN A 38 -12.75 10.09 -21.56
CA ASN A 38 -12.38 9.78 -20.18
C ASN A 38 -10.86 9.98 -20.10
N PRO A 39 -10.32 10.85 -19.19
CA PRO A 39 -8.88 11.08 -19.10
C PRO A 39 -8.08 9.80 -18.79
N TYR A 40 -8.77 8.71 -18.49
CA TYR A 40 -8.24 7.38 -18.21
C TYR A 40 -8.42 6.38 -19.37
N GLU A 41 -8.62 6.84 -20.60
CA GLU A 41 -8.82 5.97 -21.77
C GLU A 41 -7.49 5.38 -22.24
N LEU A 42 -7.02 4.35 -21.49
CA LEU A 42 -5.93 3.46 -21.90
C LEU A 42 -6.51 2.07 -22.11
N LYS A 43 -5.78 1.23 -22.87
CA LYS A 43 -6.13 -0.18 -22.96
C LYS A 43 -6.14 -0.80 -21.55
N GLU A 44 -7.29 -1.32 -21.16
CA GLU A 44 -7.48 -1.98 -19.87
C GLU A 44 -6.64 -3.25 -19.81
N PHE A 45 -5.93 -3.45 -18.69
CA PHE A 45 -5.27 -4.71 -18.43
C PHE A 45 -6.28 -5.81 -18.11
N THR A 46 -5.93 -7.03 -18.42
CA THR A 46 -6.74 -8.22 -18.20
C THR A 46 -6.19 -9.05 -17.03
N GLU A 47 -6.95 -10.04 -16.55
CA GLU A 47 -6.46 -11.03 -15.59
C GLU A 47 -5.24 -11.79 -16.11
N GLN A 48 -5.17 -12.04 -17.41
CA GLN A 48 -4.01 -12.65 -18.04
C GLN A 48 -2.80 -11.70 -18.03
N ASP A 49 -3.00 -10.40 -18.28
CA ASP A 49 -1.95 -9.40 -18.18
C ASP A 49 -1.40 -9.31 -16.75
N ALA A 50 -2.27 -9.37 -15.74
CA ALA A 50 -1.86 -9.37 -14.33
C ALA A 50 -1.02 -10.60 -13.98
N THR A 51 -1.37 -11.77 -14.53
CA THR A 51 -0.58 -12.99 -14.37
C THR A 51 0.76 -12.88 -15.10
N MET A 52 0.76 -12.35 -16.31
CA MET A 52 1.99 -12.14 -17.09
C MET A 52 2.94 -11.16 -16.40
N ALA A 53 2.42 -10.09 -15.79
CA ALA A 53 3.23 -9.10 -15.08
C ALA A 53 3.98 -9.69 -13.88
N ILE A 54 3.30 -10.46 -13.03
CA ILE A 54 3.93 -11.08 -11.86
C ILE A 54 4.85 -12.22 -12.26
N ASP A 55 4.52 -13.01 -13.29
CA ASP A 55 5.38 -14.07 -13.79
C ASP A 55 6.67 -13.49 -14.41
N ALA A 56 6.58 -12.42 -15.19
CA ALA A 56 7.75 -11.74 -15.76
C ALA A 56 8.66 -11.18 -14.65
N PHE A 57 8.07 -10.54 -13.63
CA PHE A 57 8.81 -10.06 -12.46
C PHE A 57 9.53 -11.20 -11.75
N ASN A 58 8.86 -12.29 -11.43
CA ASN A 58 9.44 -13.44 -10.74
C ASN A 58 10.53 -14.14 -11.59
N ASN A 59 10.29 -14.35 -12.88
CA ASN A 59 11.25 -14.97 -13.78
C ASN A 59 12.56 -14.16 -13.90
N GLN A 60 12.45 -12.84 -13.81
CA GLN A 60 13.61 -11.97 -13.93
C GLN A 60 14.40 -11.82 -12.63
N PHE A 61 13.69 -11.70 -11.49
CA PHE A 61 14.32 -11.30 -10.24
C PHE A 61 14.38 -12.39 -9.17
N LEU A 62 13.56 -13.44 -9.21
CA LEU A 62 13.64 -14.51 -8.22
C LEU A 62 14.81 -15.45 -8.54
N ASN A 63 15.72 -15.61 -7.59
CA ASN A 63 16.80 -16.58 -7.68
C ASN A 63 16.26 -17.98 -7.37
N THR A 64 16.18 -18.84 -8.35
CA THR A 64 15.64 -20.21 -8.22
C THR A 64 16.50 -21.14 -7.34
N SER A 65 17.75 -20.80 -7.08
CA SER A 65 18.64 -21.59 -6.21
C SER A 65 18.50 -21.20 -4.74
N THR A 66 18.45 -19.88 -4.45
CA THR A 66 18.35 -19.36 -3.08
C THR A 66 16.91 -19.02 -2.66
N GLN A 67 15.99 -18.97 -3.63
CA GLN A 67 14.58 -18.63 -3.45
C GLN A 67 14.32 -17.23 -2.86
N ILE A 68 15.26 -16.28 -3.03
CA ILE A 68 15.12 -14.86 -2.67
C ILE A 68 15.41 -13.99 -3.89
N TYR A 69 15.01 -12.70 -3.83
CA TYR A 69 15.08 -11.83 -4.99
C TYR A 69 16.45 -11.17 -5.16
N TYR A 70 16.93 -11.13 -6.38
CA TYR A 70 18.08 -10.33 -6.80
C TYR A 70 17.77 -8.83 -6.75
N THR A 71 18.81 -8.00 -6.58
CA THR A 71 18.69 -6.54 -6.71
C THR A 71 18.43 -6.12 -8.16
N LYS A 72 19.08 -6.79 -9.13
CA LYS A 72 19.10 -6.35 -10.52
C LYS A 72 18.58 -7.40 -11.51
N SER A 73 18.03 -6.92 -12.62
CA SER A 73 17.48 -7.77 -13.69
C SER A 73 18.52 -8.62 -14.43
N ASN A 74 19.81 -8.34 -14.30
CA ASN A 74 20.89 -9.21 -14.75
C ASN A 74 21.30 -10.29 -13.73
N LYS A 75 20.45 -10.50 -12.68
CA LYS A 75 20.63 -11.51 -11.63
C LYS A 75 21.85 -11.26 -10.73
N GLU A 76 22.15 -10.00 -10.47
CA GLU A 76 23.20 -9.58 -9.55
C GLU A 76 22.62 -9.02 -8.23
N GLY A 77 23.41 -9.22 -7.16
CA GLY A 77 23.09 -8.75 -5.81
C GLY A 77 21.91 -9.47 -5.17
N VAL A 78 21.64 -9.16 -3.91
CA VAL A 78 20.43 -9.58 -3.17
C VAL A 78 19.70 -8.32 -2.75
N ALA A 79 18.42 -8.26 -3.02
CA ALA A 79 17.59 -7.12 -2.64
C ALA A 79 17.55 -6.91 -1.12
N ALA A 80 17.35 -5.68 -0.68
CA ALA A 80 17.31 -5.32 0.73
C ALA A 80 16.35 -6.21 1.52
N ILE A 81 16.74 -6.56 2.74
CA ILE A 81 16.05 -7.56 3.57
C ILE A 81 14.56 -7.24 3.78
N TRP A 82 14.22 -5.99 4.03
CA TRP A 82 12.83 -5.57 4.24
C TRP A 82 11.99 -5.67 2.97
N THR A 83 12.59 -5.43 1.79
CA THR A 83 11.87 -5.49 0.51
C THR A 83 11.53 -6.92 0.11
N GLN A 84 12.30 -7.89 0.58
CA GLN A 84 11.99 -9.32 0.38
C GLN A 84 10.61 -9.68 0.96
N ALA A 85 10.24 -9.11 2.10
CA ALA A 85 8.91 -9.29 2.68
C ALA A 85 7.80 -8.75 1.77
N ILE A 86 8.03 -7.61 1.08
CA ILE A 86 7.08 -7.03 0.12
C ILE A 86 6.91 -7.93 -1.12
N TYR A 87 8.01 -8.49 -1.64
CA TYR A 87 7.92 -9.41 -2.78
C TYR A 87 7.19 -10.71 -2.40
N TRP A 88 7.38 -11.17 -1.17
CA TRP A 88 6.61 -12.30 -0.63
C TRP A 88 5.11 -11.97 -0.56
N ASP A 89 4.73 -10.77 -0.13
CA ASP A 89 3.34 -10.29 -0.18
C ASP A 89 2.78 -10.26 -1.62
N MET A 90 3.59 -9.92 -2.61
CA MET A 90 3.18 -9.97 -4.02
C MET A 90 2.84 -11.40 -4.48
N LEU A 91 3.62 -12.41 -4.06
CA LEU A 91 3.31 -13.83 -4.30
C LEU A 91 2.00 -14.24 -3.61
N MET A 92 1.80 -13.82 -2.36
CA MET A 92 0.56 -14.06 -1.62
C MET A 92 -0.66 -13.42 -2.30
N ASN A 93 -0.53 -12.21 -2.81
CA ASN A 93 -1.59 -11.55 -3.55
C ASN A 93 -1.88 -12.25 -4.89
N ALA A 94 -0.85 -12.72 -5.61
CA ALA A 94 -1.02 -13.51 -6.82
C ALA A 94 -1.78 -14.81 -6.54
N TYR A 95 -1.46 -15.51 -5.45
CA TYR A 95 -2.21 -16.67 -5.03
C TYR A 95 -3.65 -16.32 -4.62
N LYS A 96 -3.86 -15.25 -3.88
CA LYS A 96 -5.22 -14.80 -3.49
C LYS A 96 -6.09 -14.51 -4.71
N ARG A 97 -5.54 -13.85 -5.74
CA ARG A 97 -6.23 -13.51 -6.99
C ARG A 97 -6.53 -14.74 -7.84
N THR A 98 -5.53 -15.61 -8.07
CA THR A 98 -5.62 -16.69 -9.08
C THR A 98 -6.03 -18.04 -8.53
N LYS A 99 -5.73 -18.30 -7.24
CA LYS A 99 -5.79 -19.65 -6.62
C LYS A 99 -4.89 -20.68 -7.30
N ASP A 100 -3.93 -20.24 -8.13
CA ASP A 100 -2.99 -21.13 -8.82
C ASP A 100 -1.95 -21.68 -7.83
N GLN A 101 -1.85 -23.00 -7.78
CA GLN A 101 -0.95 -23.73 -6.88
C GLN A 101 0.53 -23.37 -7.08
N LYS A 102 0.92 -22.87 -8.26
CA LYS A 102 2.30 -22.43 -8.50
C LYS A 102 2.71 -21.31 -7.53
N TYR A 103 1.83 -20.33 -7.27
CA TYR A 103 2.13 -19.24 -6.35
C TYR A 103 2.16 -19.71 -4.89
N TYR A 104 1.28 -20.67 -4.52
CA TYR A 104 1.36 -21.30 -3.21
C TYR A 104 2.72 -22.00 -2.99
N THR A 105 3.16 -22.76 -3.98
CA THR A 105 4.49 -23.39 -3.95
C THR A 105 5.62 -22.35 -3.87
N MET A 106 5.49 -21.23 -4.58
CA MET A 106 6.47 -20.14 -4.49
C MET A 106 6.49 -19.47 -3.11
N ILE A 107 5.32 -19.33 -2.45
CA ILE A 107 5.23 -18.81 -1.07
C ILE A 107 6.05 -19.69 -0.11
N GLU A 108 5.89 -21.02 -0.19
CA GLU A 108 6.63 -21.96 0.66
C GLU A 108 8.12 -21.99 0.35
N ASN A 109 8.49 -21.99 -0.92
CA ASN A 109 9.89 -21.99 -1.35
C ASN A 109 10.60 -20.70 -0.93
N PHE A 110 9.94 -19.55 -1.09
CA PHE A 110 10.48 -18.27 -0.66
C PHE A 110 10.71 -18.23 0.86
N TYR A 111 9.75 -18.71 1.65
CA TYR A 111 9.93 -18.85 3.10
C TYR A 111 11.20 -19.66 3.43
N LEU A 112 11.38 -20.82 2.79
CA LEU A 112 12.55 -21.67 3.04
C LEU A 112 13.87 -21.01 2.59
N GLY A 113 13.85 -20.30 1.47
CA GLY A 113 14.99 -19.55 0.98
C GLY A 113 15.42 -18.45 1.93
N ALA A 114 14.48 -17.63 2.36
CA ALA A 114 14.72 -16.56 3.33
C ALA A 114 15.10 -17.09 4.71
N TYR A 115 14.50 -18.20 5.16
CA TYR A 115 14.90 -18.90 6.38
C TYR A 115 16.37 -19.28 6.37
N ASN A 116 16.84 -19.85 5.26
CA ASN A 116 18.25 -20.26 5.13
C ASN A 116 19.20 -19.06 5.00
N TYR A 117 18.75 -17.99 4.36
CA TYR A 117 19.59 -16.82 4.07
C TYR A 117 19.67 -15.84 5.25
N TYR A 118 18.60 -15.66 6.02
CA TYR A 118 18.48 -14.68 7.10
C TYR A 118 18.53 -15.33 8.50
N ASP A 119 19.49 -16.19 8.73
CA ASP A 119 19.78 -16.82 10.01
C ASP A 119 18.55 -17.44 10.69
N LYS A 120 17.74 -18.18 9.90
CA LYS A 120 16.56 -18.91 10.39
C LYS A 120 15.54 -18.04 11.12
N TYR A 121 15.45 -16.77 10.70
CA TYR A 121 14.64 -15.75 11.38
C TYR A 121 14.97 -15.59 12.87
N ASN A 122 16.24 -15.70 13.21
CA ASN A 122 16.73 -15.38 14.54
C ASN A 122 16.70 -13.87 14.77
N TRP A 123 15.57 -13.36 15.22
CA TRP A 123 15.31 -11.93 15.44
C TRP A 123 16.33 -11.25 16.37
N ASN A 124 17.11 -12.02 17.10
CA ASN A 124 18.16 -11.52 18.01
C ASN A 124 19.52 -11.35 17.34
N ASN A 125 19.68 -11.73 16.07
CA ASN A 125 20.93 -11.55 15.36
C ASN A 125 21.15 -10.07 14.98
N PRO A 126 22.11 -9.34 15.63
CA PRO A 126 22.31 -7.91 15.44
C PRO A 126 23.01 -7.57 14.11
N ILE A 127 23.43 -8.55 13.34
CA ILE A 127 24.02 -8.35 12.01
C ILE A 127 22.95 -8.38 10.95
N VAL A 128 21.94 -9.24 11.11
CA VAL A 128 20.84 -9.43 10.15
C VAL A 128 19.67 -8.50 10.47
N TRP A 129 19.29 -8.39 11.76
CA TRP A 129 18.03 -7.80 12.20
C TRP A 129 18.22 -6.55 13.08
N PHE A 130 19.20 -5.70 12.77
CA PHE A 130 19.55 -4.52 13.57
C PHE A 130 18.59 -3.32 13.41
N ILE A 131 17.62 -3.40 12.54
CA ILE A 131 16.58 -2.39 12.31
C ILE A 131 15.22 -2.97 12.70
N TYR A 132 14.50 -2.33 13.62
CA TYR A 132 13.18 -2.77 14.04
C TYR A 132 12.15 -2.71 12.91
N ASP A 133 12.26 -1.70 12.04
CA ASP A 133 11.46 -1.52 10.85
C ASP A 133 11.53 -2.75 9.92
N ASP A 134 12.75 -3.21 9.62
CA ASP A 134 12.96 -4.41 8.79
C ASP A 134 12.25 -5.64 9.37
N ILE A 135 12.37 -5.86 10.67
CA ILE A 135 11.66 -6.97 11.36
C ILE A 135 10.15 -6.81 11.22
N MET A 136 9.61 -5.59 11.38
CA MET A 136 8.17 -5.35 11.35
C MET A 136 7.55 -5.62 9.98
N TRP A 137 8.26 -5.34 8.88
CA TRP A 137 7.82 -5.74 7.53
C TRP A 137 7.64 -7.26 7.43
N TRP A 138 8.59 -8.03 7.94
CA TRP A 138 8.48 -9.50 7.99
C TRP A 138 7.36 -9.98 8.91
N VAL A 139 7.18 -9.35 10.07
CA VAL A 139 6.06 -9.65 10.99
C VAL A 139 4.71 -9.55 10.29
N MET A 140 4.48 -8.47 9.52
CA MET A 140 3.26 -8.30 8.75
C MET A 140 3.09 -9.39 7.69
N SER A 141 4.14 -9.71 6.95
CA SER A 141 4.09 -10.72 5.89
C SER A 141 3.90 -12.13 6.45
N PHE A 142 4.51 -12.45 7.60
CA PHE A 142 4.26 -13.70 8.32
C PHE A 142 2.80 -13.85 8.77
N ALA A 143 2.22 -12.81 9.34
CA ALA A 143 0.80 -12.84 9.72
C ALA A 143 -0.11 -13.11 8.51
N ARG A 144 0.17 -12.47 7.36
CA ARG A 144 -0.57 -12.71 6.10
C ARG A 144 -0.35 -14.12 5.56
N ALA A 145 0.87 -14.65 5.65
CA ALA A 145 1.16 -16.03 5.25
C ALA A 145 0.34 -17.03 6.08
N TYR A 146 0.20 -16.80 7.39
CA TYR A 146 -0.70 -17.58 8.24
C TYR A 146 -2.18 -17.45 7.81
N GLU A 147 -2.65 -16.26 7.51
CA GLU A 147 -4.04 -16.07 7.03
C GLU A 147 -4.34 -16.90 5.78
N ILE A 148 -3.36 -17.10 4.91
CA ILE A 148 -3.48 -17.84 3.64
C ILE A 148 -3.34 -19.35 3.84
N THR A 149 -2.29 -19.77 4.59
CA THR A 149 -1.86 -21.17 4.65
C THR A 149 -2.42 -21.92 5.86
N LYS A 150 -2.74 -21.18 6.94
CA LYS A 150 -3.06 -21.69 8.28
C LYS A 150 -1.94 -22.53 8.92
N ASP A 151 -0.72 -22.45 8.41
CA ASP A 151 0.44 -23.08 9.02
C ASP A 151 0.93 -22.28 10.22
N GLN A 152 0.88 -22.90 11.39
CA GLN A 152 1.18 -22.29 12.69
C GLN A 152 2.57 -21.66 12.75
N LYS A 153 3.56 -22.21 12.05
CA LYS A 153 4.93 -21.65 12.01
C LYS A 153 4.96 -20.17 11.63
N TYR A 154 4.09 -19.74 10.71
CA TYR A 154 4.05 -18.34 10.29
C TYR A 154 3.49 -17.42 11.37
N LEU A 155 2.46 -17.88 12.09
CA LEU A 155 1.95 -17.12 13.22
C LEU A 155 2.98 -17.01 14.34
N ASP A 156 3.71 -18.09 14.63
CA ASP A 156 4.75 -18.12 15.67
C ASP A 156 5.89 -17.13 15.35
N TYR A 157 6.35 -17.08 14.09
CA TYR A 157 7.34 -16.08 13.65
C TYR A 157 6.80 -14.65 13.72
N SER A 158 5.55 -14.45 13.36
CA SER A 158 4.93 -13.13 13.46
C SER A 158 4.83 -12.65 14.91
N ILE A 159 4.33 -13.50 15.82
CA ILE A 159 4.21 -13.17 17.24
C ILE A 159 5.60 -12.90 17.85
N THR A 160 6.56 -13.81 17.64
CA THR A 160 7.89 -13.66 18.24
C THR A 160 8.65 -12.45 17.69
N GLY A 161 8.49 -12.13 16.40
CA GLY A 161 9.04 -10.93 15.79
C GLY A 161 8.39 -9.66 16.31
N PHE A 162 7.07 -9.64 16.48
CA PHE A 162 6.34 -8.50 17.05
C PHE A 162 6.81 -8.22 18.48
N GLU A 163 6.86 -9.24 19.35
CA GLU A 163 7.31 -9.08 20.74
C GLU A 163 8.78 -8.67 20.81
N ARG A 164 9.62 -9.18 19.91
CA ARG A 164 11.02 -8.77 19.79
C ARG A 164 11.16 -7.28 19.47
N VAL A 165 10.35 -6.78 18.54
CA VAL A 165 10.34 -5.35 18.20
C VAL A 165 9.76 -4.53 19.35
N TRP A 166 8.68 -4.96 19.95
CA TRP A 166 8.00 -4.23 21.01
C TRP A 166 8.85 -4.12 22.28
N SER A 167 9.28 -5.26 22.82
CA SER A 167 9.88 -5.38 24.15
C SER A 167 11.40 -5.52 24.14
N GLY A 168 12.04 -5.69 22.99
CA GLY A 168 13.46 -5.98 22.91
C GLY A 168 13.81 -7.41 23.34
N ALA A 169 15.08 -7.62 23.69
CA ALA A 169 15.57 -8.88 24.22
C ALA A 169 16.59 -8.64 25.33
N PRO A 170 16.51 -9.40 26.45
CA PRO A 170 17.43 -9.26 27.59
C PRO A 170 18.89 -9.36 27.15
N GLY A 171 19.71 -8.39 27.56
CA GLY A 171 21.14 -8.34 27.22
C GLY A 171 21.47 -7.86 25.80
N ILE A 172 20.45 -7.53 24.98
CA ILE A 172 20.63 -7.02 23.62
C ILE A 172 20.15 -5.56 23.54
N ASP A 173 18.86 -5.30 23.75
CA ASP A 173 18.26 -3.95 23.71
C ASP A 173 16.90 -3.91 24.44
N SER A 174 16.33 -2.71 24.56
CA SER A 174 15.06 -2.48 25.28
C SER A 174 13.83 -2.48 24.35
N GLY A 175 14.00 -2.84 23.08
CA GLY A 175 12.93 -2.78 22.10
C GLY A 175 12.72 -1.38 21.49
N SER A 176 11.78 -1.35 20.57
CA SER A 176 11.41 -0.16 19.79
C SER A 176 10.41 0.74 20.52
N TYR A 177 9.54 0.17 21.35
CA TYR A 177 8.50 0.94 22.04
C TYR A 177 9.09 1.89 23.09
N ASP A 178 8.64 3.14 23.10
CA ASP A 178 9.02 4.13 24.11
C ASP A 178 7.89 4.30 25.13
N PRO A 179 7.99 3.69 26.33
CA PRO A 179 6.92 3.73 27.33
C PRO A 179 6.77 5.12 27.99
N VAL A 180 7.72 6.02 27.78
CA VAL A 180 7.70 7.36 28.41
C VAL A 180 7.06 8.39 27.48
N ASN A 181 7.44 8.39 26.20
CA ASN A 181 7.01 9.41 25.25
C ASN A 181 6.10 8.83 24.13
N GLY A 182 5.79 7.54 24.19
CA GLY A 182 5.01 6.82 23.17
C GLY A 182 5.72 6.66 21.83
N GLY A 183 5.12 5.88 20.94
CA GLY A 183 5.66 5.60 19.62
C GLY A 183 6.82 4.61 19.58
N MET A 184 7.25 4.26 18.37
CA MET A 184 8.26 3.23 18.10
C MET A 184 9.52 3.84 17.52
N TYR A 185 10.69 3.41 18.01
CA TYR A 185 12.00 3.77 17.46
C TYR A 185 12.32 2.92 16.21
N TRP A 186 13.04 3.52 15.24
CA TRP A 186 13.36 2.88 13.97
C TRP A 186 14.38 1.74 14.09
N GLY A 187 15.40 1.90 14.91
CA GLY A 187 16.49 0.92 15.01
C GLY A 187 17.03 0.74 16.43
N TRP A 188 17.93 -0.23 16.59
CA TRP A 188 18.46 -0.64 17.88
C TRP A 188 19.45 0.36 18.49
N LYS A 189 20.26 1.00 17.64
CA LYS A 189 21.33 1.89 18.08
C LYS A 189 20.83 3.26 18.49
N SER A 190 21.57 3.95 19.32
CA SER A 190 21.22 5.28 19.82
C SER A 190 21.11 6.35 18.73
N ASP A 191 21.90 6.25 17.66
CA ASP A 191 21.83 7.10 16.47
C ASP A 191 20.62 6.78 15.57
N GLN A 192 19.95 5.66 15.80
CA GLN A 192 18.75 5.20 15.11
C GLN A 192 17.46 5.42 15.93
N ARG A 193 17.50 6.29 16.94
CA ARG A 193 16.37 6.57 17.85
C ARG A 193 15.37 7.61 17.32
N GLY A 194 15.32 7.79 16.02
CA GLY A 194 14.22 8.46 15.35
C GLY A 194 12.95 7.62 15.39
N LYS A 195 11.80 8.27 15.59
CA LYS A 195 10.49 7.64 15.51
C LYS A 195 9.92 7.96 14.13
N THR A 196 10.00 6.99 13.23
CA THR A 196 9.65 7.14 11.82
C THR A 196 8.24 6.60 11.53
N ALA A 197 7.60 7.09 10.48
CA ALA A 197 6.30 6.59 10.05
C ALA A 197 6.38 5.11 9.62
N CYS A 198 7.52 4.72 9.02
CA CYS A 198 7.75 3.37 8.49
C CYS A 198 7.85 2.26 9.55
N ILE A 199 8.02 2.57 10.82
CA ILE A 199 7.88 1.61 11.91
C ILE A 199 6.55 1.77 12.64
N ASN A 200 6.08 3.00 12.85
CA ASN A 200 4.91 3.26 13.68
C ASN A 200 3.62 2.73 13.04
N TYR A 201 3.30 3.10 11.80
CA TYR A 201 2.11 2.58 11.13
C TYR A 201 2.17 1.08 10.81
N PRO A 202 3.29 0.50 10.35
CA PRO A 202 3.44 -0.95 10.26
C PRO A 202 3.23 -1.70 11.57
N THR A 203 3.65 -1.15 12.71
CA THR A 203 3.36 -1.74 14.02
C THR A 203 1.85 -1.81 14.29
N VAL A 204 1.10 -0.76 13.95
CA VAL A 204 -0.37 -0.78 14.04
C VAL A 204 -0.98 -1.86 13.15
N ILE A 205 -0.51 -1.96 11.90
CA ILE A 205 -1.00 -2.97 10.94
C ILE A 205 -0.72 -4.39 11.45
N ALA A 206 0.51 -4.64 11.95
CA ALA A 206 0.91 -5.92 12.49
C ALA A 206 0.06 -6.28 13.71
N ALA A 207 -0.08 -5.35 14.68
CA ALA A 207 -0.87 -5.55 15.87
C ALA A 207 -2.34 -5.86 15.53
N MET A 208 -2.96 -5.09 14.63
CA MET A 208 -4.35 -5.33 14.21
C MET A 208 -4.51 -6.66 13.47
N THR A 209 -3.53 -7.08 12.68
CA THR A 209 -3.58 -8.38 12.00
C THR A 209 -3.46 -9.52 13.01
N LEU A 210 -2.54 -9.41 14.00
CA LEU A 210 -2.40 -10.37 15.08
C LEU A 210 -3.66 -10.43 15.97
N TYR A 211 -4.25 -9.28 16.32
CA TYR A 211 -5.54 -9.22 17.01
C TYR A 211 -6.64 -9.98 16.25
N ASN A 212 -6.75 -9.75 14.95
CA ASN A 212 -7.75 -10.42 14.13
C ASN A 212 -7.58 -11.94 14.09
N ILE A 213 -6.35 -12.42 14.17
CA ILE A 213 -6.02 -13.84 14.18
C ILE A 213 -6.21 -14.46 15.56
N THR A 214 -5.66 -13.83 16.60
CA THR A 214 -5.53 -14.42 17.95
C THR A 214 -6.68 -14.04 18.88
N LYS A 215 -7.34 -12.92 18.61
CA LYS A 215 -8.33 -12.27 19.51
C LYS A 215 -7.76 -11.88 20.88
N ASP A 216 -6.46 -11.65 20.96
CA ASP A 216 -5.80 -11.12 22.15
C ASP A 216 -5.90 -9.58 22.13
N ASP A 217 -6.68 -9.03 23.06
CA ASP A 217 -6.97 -7.60 23.17
C ASP A 217 -5.72 -6.75 23.38
N SER A 218 -4.64 -7.31 23.89
CA SER A 218 -3.38 -6.59 24.07
C SER A 218 -2.83 -6.02 22.76
N TYR A 219 -3.05 -6.72 21.63
CA TYR A 219 -2.65 -6.20 20.32
C TYR A 219 -3.54 -5.03 19.87
N LEU A 220 -4.84 -5.07 20.14
CA LEU A 220 -5.75 -3.95 19.84
C LEU A 220 -5.37 -2.69 20.65
N ASP A 221 -5.07 -2.86 21.93
CA ASP A 221 -4.65 -1.76 22.80
C ASP A 221 -3.32 -1.14 22.31
N ARG A 222 -2.33 -1.96 21.99
CA ARG A 222 -1.05 -1.52 21.41
C ARG A 222 -1.25 -0.80 20.06
N ALA A 223 -2.14 -1.32 19.22
CA ALA A 223 -2.47 -0.68 17.93
C ALA A 223 -3.07 0.72 18.13
N LYS A 224 -4.05 0.86 19.03
CA LYS A 224 -4.67 2.15 19.37
C LYS A 224 -3.66 3.14 19.93
N GLU A 225 -2.79 2.69 20.83
CA GLU A 225 -1.77 3.51 21.45
C GLU A 225 -0.78 4.08 20.40
N ILE A 226 -0.22 3.21 19.56
CA ILE A 226 0.75 3.64 18.54
C ILE A 226 0.08 4.51 17.48
N TYR A 227 -1.17 4.19 17.09
CA TYR A 227 -1.91 5.04 16.16
C TYR A 227 -2.18 6.43 16.72
N ALA A 228 -2.60 6.52 17.98
CA ALA A 228 -2.86 7.80 18.64
C ALA A 228 -1.59 8.67 18.71
N TRP A 229 -0.44 8.07 19.05
CA TRP A 229 0.84 8.75 19.00
C TRP A 229 1.17 9.24 17.59
N SER A 230 1.10 8.36 16.60
CA SER A 230 1.41 8.67 15.20
C SER A 230 0.52 9.78 14.65
N ARG A 231 -0.79 9.72 14.95
CA ARG A 231 -1.77 10.73 14.56
C ARG A 231 -1.47 12.12 15.15
N ASN A 232 -0.90 12.15 16.35
CA ASN A 232 -0.57 13.43 17.02
C ASN A 232 0.78 14.00 16.57
N VAL A 233 1.72 13.17 16.12
CA VAL A 233 3.11 13.57 15.87
C VAL A 233 3.46 13.56 14.38
N LEU A 234 2.93 12.61 13.62
CA LEU A 234 3.32 12.34 12.23
C LEU A 234 2.19 12.61 11.22
N PHE A 235 1.00 13.00 11.66
CA PHE A 235 -0.16 13.17 10.78
C PHE A 235 -0.69 14.61 10.82
N ASP A 236 -0.81 15.22 9.66
CA ASP A 236 -1.48 16.52 9.51
C ASP A 236 -3.00 16.28 9.35
N LYS A 237 -3.73 16.56 10.42
CA LYS A 237 -5.19 16.37 10.52
C LYS A 237 -6.00 17.26 9.57
N SER A 238 -5.37 18.28 8.99
CA SER A 238 -6.03 19.19 8.05
C SER A 238 -5.91 18.74 6.59
N SER A 239 -4.81 18.07 6.25
CA SER A 239 -4.50 17.71 4.86
C SER A 239 -4.43 16.20 4.59
N GLY A 240 -4.19 15.38 5.61
CA GLY A 240 -3.91 13.95 5.46
C GLY A 240 -2.45 13.64 5.09
N ARG A 241 -1.58 14.65 5.13
CA ARG A 241 -0.15 14.48 4.93
C ARG A 241 0.47 13.69 6.07
N VAL A 242 1.31 12.71 5.74
CA VAL A 242 2.09 11.92 6.70
C VAL A 242 3.54 12.36 6.65
N ALA A 243 4.10 12.69 7.83
CA ALA A 243 5.49 13.03 8.01
C ALA A 243 6.38 11.78 7.95
N ASP A 244 7.67 11.98 7.65
CA ASP A 244 8.64 10.90 7.66
C ASP A 244 9.03 10.49 9.08
N HIS A 245 9.47 11.45 9.92
CA HIS A 245 9.96 11.11 11.26
C HIS A 245 9.94 12.27 12.27
N LYS A 246 10.11 11.88 13.52
CA LYS A 246 10.37 12.75 14.68
C LYS A 246 11.61 12.27 15.43
N VAL A 247 12.58 13.15 15.66
CA VAL A 247 13.80 12.86 16.44
C VAL A 247 13.86 13.77 17.65
N GLY A 248 13.73 13.22 18.84
CA GLY A 248 13.80 13.95 20.10
C GLY A 248 12.92 15.20 20.11
N THR A 249 13.49 16.35 20.46
CA THR A 249 12.81 17.66 20.49
C THR A 249 12.81 18.39 19.15
N ASN A 250 13.51 17.88 18.12
CA ASN A 250 13.56 18.52 16.81
C ASN A 250 12.15 18.67 16.21
N PRO A 251 11.89 19.62 15.30
CA PRO A 251 10.65 19.68 14.54
C PRO A 251 10.40 18.37 13.80
N THR A 252 9.13 17.99 13.63
CA THR A 252 8.74 16.85 12.81
C THR A 252 9.21 17.07 11.38
N ASN A 253 9.82 16.04 10.77
CA ASN A 253 10.25 16.07 9.38
C ASN A 253 9.08 15.69 8.47
N TRP A 254 8.68 16.61 7.62
CA TRP A 254 7.55 16.47 6.71
C TRP A 254 7.97 16.05 5.29
N THR A 255 9.11 15.38 5.11
CA THR A 255 9.43 14.72 3.83
C THR A 255 8.34 13.74 3.47
N LEU A 256 7.94 13.73 2.20
CA LEU A 256 6.85 12.89 1.71
C LEU A 256 7.41 11.58 1.16
N HIS A 257 6.79 10.49 1.60
CA HIS A 257 7.02 9.17 1.04
C HIS A 257 5.68 8.45 0.82
N ILE A 258 5.46 7.91 -0.38
CA ILE A 258 4.20 7.22 -0.73
C ILE A 258 3.93 6.04 0.20
N TYR A 259 4.95 5.30 0.61
CA TYR A 259 4.77 4.15 1.51
C TYR A 259 4.32 4.54 2.93
N ASN A 260 4.70 5.74 3.41
CA ASN A 260 4.22 6.27 4.68
C ASN A 260 2.72 6.62 4.61
N GLN A 261 2.28 7.25 3.50
CA GLN A 261 0.86 7.45 3.23
C GLN A 261 0.11 6.11 3.19
N ALA A 262 0.68 5.13 2.48
CA ALA A 262 0.12 3.79 2.35
C ALA A 262 -0.11 3.10 3.70
N THR A 263 0.91 3.05 4.53
CA THR A 263 0.83 2.37 5.84
C THR A 263 -0.07 3.10 6.81
N CYS A 264 -0.17 4.44 6.73
CA CYS A 264 -1.17 5.21 7.47
C CYS A 264 -2.60 4.80 7.06
N ILE A 265 -2.89 4.71 5.75
CA ILE A 265 -4.18 4.21 5.25
C ILE A 265 -4.47 2.81 5.79
N GLY A 266 -3.51 1.90 5.68
CA GLY A 266 -3.66 0.52 6.14
C GLY A 266 -3.95 0.40 7.64
N ALA A 267 -3.20 1.13 8.46
CA ALA A 267 -3.37 1.20 9.91
C ALA A 267 -4.78 1.73 10.29
N ALA A 268 -5.17 2.85 9.68
CA ALA A 268 -6.46 3.47 9.92
C ALA A 268 -7.63 2.56 9.51
N VAL A 269 -7.58 1.96 8.32
CA VAL A 269 -8.67 1.07 7.84
C VAL A 269 -8.82 -0.17 8.72
N LEU A 270 -7.72 -0.77 9.19
CA LEU A 270 -7.81 -1.93 10.08
C LEU A 270 -8.43 -1.58 11.43
N LEU A 271 -8.08 -0.43 12.01
CA LEU A 271 -8.72 0.08 13.23
C LEU A 271 -10.21 0.39 12.99
N TYR A 272 -10.56 1.07 11.90
CA TYR A 272 -11.95 1.33 11.54
C TYR A 272 -12.78 0.04 11.39
N LYS A 273 -12.22 -0.95 10.71
CA LYS A 273 -12.90 -2.24 10.49
C LYS A 273 -13.32 -2.90 11.79
N GLU A 274 -12.50 -2.82 12.81
CA GLU A 274 -12.78 -3.39 14.13
C GLU A 274 -13.64 -2.47 15.01
N THR A 275 -13.21 -1.21 15.18
CA THR A 275 -13.83 -0.30 16.16
C THR A 275 -15.09 0.42 15.67
N LYS A 276 -15.24 0.57 14.34
CA LYS A 276 -16.25 1.41 13.68
C LYS A 276 -16.19 2.90 14.04
N GLU A 277 -15.07 3.35 14.60
CA GLU A 277 -14.84 4.76 14.89
C GLU A 277 -14.54 5.53 13.60
N GLU A 278 -15.42 6.44 13.22
CA GLU A 278 -15.35 7.21 11.96
C GLU A 278 -14.05 8.02 11.79
N GLN A 279 -13.39 8.39 12.90
CA GLN A 279 -12.12 9.10 12.86
C GLN A 279 -11.08 8.34 12.03
N TYR A 280 -11.00 7.02 12.19
CA TYR A 280 -10.02 6.21 11.45
C TYR A 280 -10.32 6.16 9.95
N LEU A 281 -11.60 6.00 9.58
CA LEU A 281 -11.99 6.04 8.16
C LEU A 281 -11.70 7.41 7.53
N ASN A 282 -12.04 8.50 8.25
CA ASN A 282 -11.79 9.86 7.79
C ASN A 282 -10.29 10.14 7.61
N ASP A 283 -9.43 9.69 8.53
CA ASP A 283 -7.98 9.80 8.41
C ASP A 283 -7.46 9.05 7.17
N ALA A 284 -7.97 7.83 6.90
CA ALA A 284 -7.59 7.04 5.72
C ALA A 284 -8.02 7.70 4.41
N ILE A 285 -9.26 8.23 4.34
CA ILE A 285 -9.76 8.96 3.17
C ILE A 285 -8.92 10.22 2.93
N LEU A 286 -8.67 11.01 3.97
CA LEU A 286 -7.90 12.24 3.88
C LEU A 286 -6.47 11.97 3.37
N THR A 287 -5.85 10.87 3.85
CA THR A 287 -4.53 10.42 3.40
C THR A 287 -4.54 9.98 1.93
N ALA A 288 -5.56 9.23 1.51
CA ALA A 288 -5.69 8.80 0.12
C ALA A 288 -5.94 9.98 -0.83
N ASP A 289 -6.78 10.93 -0.42
CA ASP A 289 -7.04 12.17 -1.17
C ASP A 289 -5.77 13.03 -1.27
N TYR A 290 -5.01 13.16 -0.18
CA TYR A 290 -3.73 13.85 -0.21
C TYR A 290 -2.77 13.20 -1.21
N THR A 291 -2.64 11.88 -1.18
CA THR A 291 -1.77 11.14 -2.10
C THR A 291 -2.22 11.34 -3.55
N LYS A 292 -3.50 11.22 -3.82
CA LYS A 292 -4.07 11.41 -5.16
C LYS A 292 -3.84 12.82 -5.70
N ASN A 293 -4.03 13.84 -4.86
CA ASN A 293 -4.04 15.23 -5.31
C ASN A 293 -2.67 15.91 -5.25
N ASN A 294 -1.75 15.43 -4.40
CA ASN A 294 -0.46 16.08 -4.12
C ASN A 294 0.77 15.22 -4.44
N MET A 295 0.58 13.89 -4.61
CA MET A 295 1.67 12.96 -4.92
C MET A 295 1.41 12.22 -6.25
N SER A 296 0.55 12.77 -7.10
CA SER A 296 0.32 12.35 -8.47
C SER A 296 0.55 13.53 -9.41
N ASP A 297 0.83 13.24 -10.68
CA ASP A 297 0.90 14.28 -11.71
C ASP A 297 -0.49 14.85 -12.06
N SER A 298 -0.52 15.84 -12.94
CA SER A 298 -1.77 16.50 -13.37
C SER A 298 -2.76 15.56 -14.07
N LYS A 299 -2.34 14.36 -14.47
CA LYS A 299 -3.17 13.31 -15.07
C LYS A 299 -3.58 12.23 -14.06
N GLY A 300 -3.14 12.34 -12.81
CA GLY A 300 -3.42 11.37 -11.74
C GLY A 300 -2.48 10.16 -11.72
N ILE A 301 -1.35 10.21 -12.40
CA ILE A 301 -0.32 9.17 -12.30
C ILE A 301 0.51 9.41 -11.05
N LEU A 302 0.62 8.38 -10.20
CA LEU A 302 1.44 8.40 -9.00
C LEU A 302 2.88 8.77 -9.34
N SER A 303 3.43 9.73 -8.61
CA SER A 303 4.83 10.09 -8.70
C SER A 303 5.71 8.97 -8.15
N PHE A 304 6.88 8.80 -8.73
CA PHE A 304 7.90 7.87 -8.21
C PHE A 304 8.95 8.63 -7.37
N GLU A 305 9.64 7.88 -6.53
CA GLU A 305 10.72 8.41 -5.71
C GLU A 305 12.09 7.94 -6.23
N THR A 306 13.16 8.71 -5.98
CA THR A 306 14.45 8.59 -6.67
C THR A 306 15.59 7.98 -5.84
N GLY A 307 15.33 7.47 -4.65
CA GLY A 307 16.33 6.77 -3.83
C GLY A 307 16.59 5.33 -4.33
N ILE A 308 17.61 4.67 -3.79
CA ILE A 308 18.04 3.33 -4.22
C ILE A 308 16.91 2.31 -4.09
N GLU A 309 16.20 2.26 -2.97
CA GLU A 309 15.13 1.29 -2.71
C GLU A 309 13.72 1.88 -2.91
N GLN A 310 13.62 3.18 -3.20
CA GLN A 310 12.35 3.90 -3.18
C GLN A 310 11.39 3.56 -4.33
N GLY A 311 11.86 2.90 -5.38
CA GLY A 311 11.00 2.40 -6.45
C GLY A 311 9.90 1.44 -6.00
N ILE A 312 10.09 0.76 -4.85
CA ILE A 312 9.12 -0.18 -4.27
C ILE A 312 7.92 0.49 -3.57
N TYR A 313 7.98 1.78 -3.27
CA TYR A 313 7.00 2.44 -2.42
C TYR A 313 5.56 2.40 -2.97
N THR A 314 5.40 2.46 -4.29
CA THR A 314 4.10 2.31 -4.93
C THR A 314 3.57 0.87 -4.85
N ALA A 315 4.44 -0.15 -4.79
CA ALA A 315 4.01 -1.53 -4.53
C ALA A 315 3.39 -1.66 -3.13
N ILE A 316 3.96 -0.98 -2.13
CA ILE A 316 3.38 -0.91 -0.78
C ILE A 316 2.06 -0.14 -0.79
N PHE A 317 1.96 0.95 -1.54
CA PHE A 317 0.72 1.72 -1.66
C PHE A 317 -0.44 0.86 -2.19
N SER A 318 -0.16 0.00 -3.16
CA SER A 318 -1.17 -0.91 -3.73
C SER A 318 -1.80 -1.82 -2.67
N GLN A 319 -0.99 -2.31 -1.74
CA GLN A 319 -1.40 -3.23 -0.69
C GLN A 319 -2.41 -2.62 0.31
N TYR A 320 -2.37 -1.30 0.49
CA TYR A 320 -3.19 -0.63 1.49
C TYR A 320 -4.34 0.20 0.92
N ILE A 321 -4.18 0.77 -0.27
CA ILE A 321 -5.29 1.45 -0.94
C ILE A 321 -6.44 0.49 -1.28
N ILE A 322 -6.13 -0.77 -1.63
CA ILE A 322 -7.17 -1.78 -1.87
C ILE A 322 -7.98 -2.06 -0.60
N ARG A 323 -7.39 -2.00 0.59
CA ARG A 323 -8.13 -2.16 1.84
C ARG A 323 -9.08 -0.99 2.10
N LEU A 324 -8.68 0.23 1.77
CA LEU A 324 -9.59 1.38 1.84
C LEU A 324 -10.77 1.22 0.88
N ILE A 325 -10.50 0.69 -0.32
CA ILE A 325 -11.55 0.42 -1.31
C ILE A 325 -12.51 -0.66 -0.81
N GLU A 326 -11.99 -1.80 -0.33
CA GLU A 326 -12.79 -2.98 0.04
C GLU A 326 -13.34 -2.88 1.47
N ASP A 327 -12.48 -2.73 2.47
CA ASP A 327 -12.86 -2.74 3.89
C ASP A 327 -13.45 -1.40 4.34
N GLY A 328 -13.01 -0.28 3.74
CA GLY A 328 -13.54 1.08 3.96
C GLY A 328 -14.70 1.45 3.03
N ASN A 329 -15.04 0.59 2.06
CA ASN A 329 -16.06 0.84 1.04
C ASN A 329 -15.86 2.13 0.24
N GLN A 330 -14.60 2.53 -0.03
CA GLN A 330 -14.26 3.76 -0.75
C GLN A 330 -13.95 3.47 -2.22
N THR A 331 -14.96 3.07 -2.98
CA THR A 331 -14.82 2.59 -4.37
C THR A 331 -14.39 3.65 -5.38
N GLN A 332 -14.45 4.96 -5.03
CA GLN A 332 -14.01 6.07 -5.87
C GLN A 332 -12.51 6.05 -6.23
N TYR A 333 -11.71 5.25 -5.55
CA TYR A 333 -10.28 5.11 -5.84
C TYR A 333 -9.97 3.99 -6.85
N ILE A 334 -10.94 3.12 -7.21
CA ILE A 334 -10.71 1.98 -8.13
C ILE A 334 -10.22 2.47 -9.50
N GLU A 335 -10.93 3.42 -10.12
CA GLU A 335 -10.59 3.90 -11.46
C GLU A 335 -9.23 4.61 -11.49
N TRP A 336 -8.89 5.37 -10.45
CA TRP A 336 -7.58 5.98 -10.32
C TRP A 336 -6.47 4.93 -10.26
N MET A 337 -6.63 3.88 -9.44
CA MET A 337 -5.63 2.81 -9.32
C MET A 337 -5.55 1.97 -10.60
N ARG A 338 -6.69 1.68 -11.22
CA ARG A 338 -6.74 0.97 -12.50
C ARG A 338 -6.03 1.75 -13.60
N TYR A 339 -6.22 3.07 -13.66
CA TYR A 339 -5.52 3.94 -14.58
C TYR A 339 -3.99 3.89 -14.41
N ASN A 340 -3.52 3.92 -13.16
CA ASN A 340 -2.09 3.76 -12.86
C ASN A 340 -1.54 2.40 -13.31
N ALA A 341 -2.26 1.31 -13.03
CA ALA A 341 -1.89 -0.03 -13.49
C ALA A 341 -1.85 -0.12 -15.02
N ASN A 342 -2.89 0.38 -15.70
CA ASN A 342 -2.97 0.41 -17.18
C ASN A 342 -1.81 1.20 -17.78
N LYS A 343 -1.48 2.36 -17.20
CA LYS A 343 -0.39 3.21 -17.67
C LYS A 343 0.97 2.53 -17.51
N GLY A 344 1.26 1.99 -16.33
CA GLY A 344 2.49 1.22 -16.09
C GLY A 344 2.60 0.02 -17.03
N TRP A 345 1.53 -0.76 -17.19
CA TRP A 345 1.52 -1.93 -18.05
C TRP A 345 1.65 -1.59 -19.54
N SER A 346 1.07 -0.48 -19.99
CA SER A 346 1.19 -0.03 -21.39
C SER A 346 2.63 0.32 -21.77
N ASN A 347 3.46 0.68 -20.81
CA ASN A 347 4.85 1.10 -20.98
C ASN A 347 5.88 0.00 -20.67
N ARG A 348 5.45 -1.27 -20.50
CA ARG A 348 6.35 -2.42 -20.29
C ARG A 348 7.28 -2.65 -21.47
N ASP A 349 8.41 -3.26 -21.21
CA ASP A 349 9.35 -3.66 -22.24
C ASP A 349 9.03 -5.05 -22.86
N SER A 350 9.88 -5.52 -23.75
CA SER A 350 9.72 -6.83 -24.41
C SER A 350 9.84 -8.03 -23.46
N ARG A 351 10.38 -7.84 -22.25
CA ARG A 351 10.44 -8.84 -21.17
C ARG A 351 9.16 -8.86 -20.33
N ASN A 352 8.18 -7.99 -20.63
CA ASN A 352 7.00 -7.67 -19.81
C ASN A 352 7.35 -7.08 -18.43
N LEU A 353 8.51 -6.42 -18.31
CA LEU A 353 8.88 -5.67 -17.13
C LEU A 353 8.36 -4.25 -17.22
N THR A 354 7.94 -3.71 -16.10
CA THR A 354 7.51 -2.32 -15.95
C THR A 354 8.54 -1.51 -15.17
N TYR A 355 8.35 -0.20 -15.10
CA TYR A 355 9.29 0.69 -14.42
C TYR A 355 8.54 1.61 -13.45
N LYS A 356 9.23 2.10 -12.42
CA LYS A 356 8.65 2.98 -11.37
C LYS A 356 8.00 4.25 -11.91
N ASP A 357 8.53 4.81 -13.00
CA ASP A 357 7.89 5.92 -13.73
C ASP A 357 6.88 5.37 -14.73
N PHE A 358 5.61 5.38 -14.37
CA PHE A 358 4.55 4.88 -15.24
C PHE A 358 4.34 5.71 -16.51
N ASN A 359 4.87 6.94 -16.58
CA ASN A 359 4.80 7.76 -17.77
C ASN A 359 5.89 7.44 -18.81
N SER A 360 6.94 6.74 -18.42
CA SER A 360 8.09 6.40 -19.26
C SER A 360 8.08 4.94 -19.68
N ALA A 361 8.59 4.65 -20.87
CA ALA A 361 8.85 3.28 -21.31
C ALA A 361 9.85 2.61 -20.36
N CYS A 362 9.60 1.33 -20.03
CA CYS A 362 10.54 0.56 -19.22
C CYS A 362 11.90 0.46 -19.94
N PRO A 363 13.02 0.77 -19.27
CA PRO A 363 14.35 0.65 -19.84
C PRO A 363 14.64 -0.78 -20.29
N THR A 364 15.23 -0.94 -21.48
CA THR A 364 15.61 -2.26 -22.04
C THR A 364 16.89 -2.83 -21.43
N GLY A 365 17.65 -2.00 -20.70
CA GLY A 365 18.88 -2.38 -20.00
C GLY A 365 18.62 -3.07 -18.67
N VAL A 366 19.64 -3.05 -17.80
CA VAL A 366 19.52 -3.51 -16.41
C VAL A 366 18.69 -2.52 -15.60
N ILE A 367 17.68 -3.03 -14.91
CA ILE A 367 16.84 -2.29 -13.97
C ILE A 367 16.88 -2.95 -12.59
N GLU A 368 16.54 -2.20 -11.55
CA GLU A 368 16.49 -2.72 -10.20
C GLU A 368 15.11 -3.34 -9.92
N VAL A 369 15.09 -4.34 -9.06
CA VAL A 369 13.87 -5.03 -8.62
C VAL A 369 12.88 -4.08 -7.95
N TYR A 370 13.39 -3.09 -7.22
CA TYR A 370 12.59 -2.04 -6.58
C TYR A 370 11.77 -1.27 -7.62
N ASP A 371 12.45 -0.88 -8.70
CA ASP A 371 11.87 -0.07 -9.79
C ASP A 371 10.85 -0.85 -10.64
N ALA A 372 10.96 -2.17 -10.68
CA ALA A 372 10.09 -3.04 -11.48
C ALA A 372 8.82 -3.50 -10.74
N SER A 373 8.72 -3.29 -9.42
CA SER A 373 7.74 -3.95 -8.56
C SER A 373 6.35 -3.30 -8.55
N ALA A 374 6.26 -2.00 -8.79
CA ALA A 374 5.06 -1.20 -8.54
C ALA A 374 3.83 -1.64 -9.36
N CYS A 375 3.98 -1.74 -10.69
CA CYS A 375 2.86 -2.10 -11.56
C CYS A 375 2.40 -3.56 -11.38
N PRO A 376 3.30 -4.59 -11.34
CA PRO A 376 2.85 -5.95 -11.05
C PRO A 376 2.17 -6.06 -9.68
N ALA A 377 2.60 -5.32 -8.64
CA ALA A 377 1.93 -5.32 -7.34
C ALA A 377 0.50 -4.74 -7.43
N LEU A 378 0.31 -3.61 -8.12
CA LEU A 378 -1.01 -3.02 -8.38
C LEU A 378 -1.94 -4.01 -9.08
N MET A 379 -1.47 -4.67 -10.13
CA MET A 379 -2.26 -5.60 -10.94
C MET A 379 -2.65 -6.88 -10.18
N GLN A 380 -2.00 -7.22 -9.06
CA GLN A 380 -2.42 -8.36 -8.23
C GLN A 380 -3.61 -8.03 -7.32
N VAL A 381 -3.83 -6.77 -6.98
CA VAL A 381 -4.84 -6.36 -5.98
C VAL A 381 -5.98 -5.54 -6.57
N ILE A 382 -5.73 -4.74 -7.59
CA ILE A 382 -6.77 -3.94 -8.25
C ILE A 382 -7.46 -4.81 -9.31
N PRO A 383 -8.80 -4.96 -9.24
CA PRO A 383 -9.51 -5.79 -10.20
C PRO A 383 -9.45 -5.20 -11.63
N SER A 384 -9.20 -6.06 -12.61
CA SER A 384 -9.34 -5.69 -14.02
C SER A 384 -10.80 -5.31 -14.34
N LYS A 385 -11.02 -4.56 -15.40
CA LYS A 385 -12.38 -4.32 -15.90
C LYS A 385 -12.92 -5.61 -16.53
N LYS A 386 -14.11 -6.00 -16.14
CA LYS A 386 -14.80 -7.16 -16.71
C LYS A 386 -15.34 -6.84 -18.09
#